data_1494fffc3d88cc81735c78ecaceaee3f
#
_entry.id   1494fffc3d88cc81735c78ecaceaee3f
#
_cell.length_a   1.000
_cell.length_b   1.000
_cell.length_c   1.000
_cell.angle_alpha   90.00
_cell.angle_beta   90.00
_cell.angle_gamma   90.00
#
_symmetry.space_group_name_H-M   'P 1'
#
loop_
_entity.id
_entity.type
_entity.pdbx_description
1 polymer ?
#
loop_
_entity_poly.entity_id
_entity_poly.type
_entity_poly.pdbx_seq_one_letter_code
_entity_poly.pdbx_strand_id
1 'polypeptide(L)'
;MDAPPAFRQQLLGAIPRLRRYARSLVFDTSAADDLVQTALERALSHWHQFDQRRDILVWTLSIAHNAYMDDRRRHARMPMADSNDAQAEIETRHAGDTPDVGLRLDLVAALKQLPVEQREPLLLVTLEQLSYAECAELLRVPVGTVMSRISRGRVALRALLDGRAPASAAQTLRRVV
;
A
#
# COMPACT_ATOMS: atom_id res chain seq x y z
N MET A 1 -20.88 11.23 20.05
CA MET A 1 -20.80 12.53 19.33
C MET A 1 -20.48 12.27 17.88
N ASP A 2 -21.31 12.75 16.99
CA ASP A 2 -21.10 12.58 15.54
C ASP A 2 -19.94 13.44 15.03
N ALA A 3 -19.21 12.93 14.02
CA ALA A 3 -18.15 13.69 13.38
C ALA A 3 -18.67 14.98 12.73
N PRO A 4 -17.95 16.12 12.83
CA PRO A 4 -18.37 17.39 12.26
C PRO A 4 -18.58 17.30 10.75
N PRO A 5 -19.52 18.07 10.15
CA PRO A 5 -19.76 18.06 8.72
C PRO A 5 -18.51 18.38 7.89
N ALA A 6 -17.69 19.34 8.33
CA ALA A 6 -16.43 19.69 7.65
C ALA A 6 -15.44 18.53 7.60
N PHE A 7 -15.29 17.78 8.70
CA PHE A 7 -14.45 16.58 8.75
C PHE A 7 -14.98 15.49 7.80
N ARG A 8 -16.29 15.24 7.80
CA ARG A 8 -16.92 14.26 6.90
C ARG A 8 -16.67 14.62 5.44
N GLN A 9 -16.78 15.89 5.08
CA GLN A 9 -16.55 16.35 3.71
C GLN A 9 -15.08 16.16 3.28
N GLN A 10 -14.12 16.47 4.15
CA GLN A 10 -12.71 16.21 3.90
C GLN A 10 -12.44 14.71 3.73
N LEU A 11 -13.03 13.88 4.61
CA LEU A 11 -12.88 12.42 4.55
C LEU A 11 -13.44 11.85 3.23
N LEU A 12 -14.62 12.33 2.79
CA LEU A 12 -15.20 11.95 1.51
C LEU A 12 -14.27 12.29 0.34
N GLY A 13 -13.61 13.46 0.38
CA GLY A 13 -12.62 13.85 -0.62
C GLY A 13 -11.38 12.96 -0.67
N ALA A 14 -11.03 12.31 0.45
CA ALA A 14 -9.89 11.39 0.52
C ALA A 14 -10.20 9.98 -0.02
N ILE A 15 -11.49 9.58 -0.11
CA ILE A 15 -11.89 8.22 -0.49
C ILE A 15 -11.28 7.75 -1.82
N PRO A 16 -11.28 8.52 -2.92
CA PRO A 16 -10.75 8.03 -4.19
C PRO A 16 -9.27 7.65 -4.10
N ARG A 17 -8.48 8.46 -3.39
CA ARG A 17 -7.04 8.20 -3.17
C ARG A 17 -6.82 7.03 -2.23
N LEU A 18 -7.57 6.96 -1.13
CA LEU A 18 -7.54 5.83 -0.20
C LEU A 18 -7.86 4.49 -0.89
N ARG A 19 -8.89 4.48 -1.76
CA ARG A 19 -9.27 3.30 -2.54
C ARG A 19 -8.18 2.91 -3.55
N ARG A 20 -7.55 3.88 -4.22
CA ARG A 20 -6.42 3.63 -5.12
C ARG A 20 -5.24 2.99 -4.38
N TYR A 21 -4.87 3.55 -3.24
CA TYR A 21 -3.83 3.00 -2.36
C TYR A 21 -4.16 1.56 -1.93
N ALA A 22 -5.35 1.32 -1.40
CA ALA A 22 -5.77 0.00 -0.93
C ALA A 22 -5.69 -1.05 -2.06
N ARG A 23 -6.21 -0.74 -3.26
CA ARG A 23 -6.14 -1.63 -4.43
C ARG A 23 -4.71 -1.96 -4.86
N SER A 24 -3.82 -0.97 -4.83
CA SER A 24 -2.42 -1.18 -5.17
C SER A 24 -1.63 -1.95 -4.10
N LEU A 25 -2.11 -1.92 -2.85
CA LEU A 25 -1.49 -2.62 -1.72
C LEU A 25 -1.92 -4.08 -1.63
N VAL A 26 -3.24 -4.35 -1.77
CA VAL A 26 -3.84 -5.68 -1.53
C VAL A 26 -3.97 -6.48 -2.83
N PHE A 27 -4.15 -5.83 -4.00
CA PHE A 27 -4.38 -6.45 -5.33
C PHE A 27 -5.63 -7.32 -5.45
N ASP A 28 -6.51 -7.25 -4.51
CA ASP A 28 -7.84 -7.84 -4.52
C ASP A 28 -8.88 -6.74 -4.31
N THR A 29 -9.90 -6.69 -5.15
CA THR A 29 -10.87 -5.59 -5.13
C THR A 29 -11.74 -5.65 -3.88
N SER A 30 -12.18 -6.85 -3.48
CA SER A 30 -13.03 -7.03 -2.30
C SER A 30 -12.26 -6.70 -1.02
N ALA A 31 -11.08 -7.28 -0.85
CA ALA A 31 -10.23 -7.01 0.30
C ALA A 31 -9.78 -5.54 0.36
N ALA A 32 -9.58 -4.88 -0.78
CA ALA A 32 -9.29 -3.45 -0.83
C ALA A 32 -10.48 -2.60 -0.38
N ASP A 33 -11.69 -2.93 -0.82
CA ASP A 33 -12.90 -2.22 -0.41
C ASP A 33 -13.19 -2.45 1.10
N ASP A 34 -12.95 -3.65 1.63
CA ASP A 34 -13.04 -3.96 3.07
C ASP A 34 -12.01 -3.15 3.88
N LEU A 35 -10.78 -3.04 3.37
CA LEU A 35 -9.74 -2.21 3.99
C LEU A 35 -10.14 -0.74 4.02
N VAL A 36 -10.69 -0.21 2.92
CA VAL A 36 -11.18 1.17 2.84
C VAL A 36 -12.32 1.38 3.83
N GLN A 37 -13.30 0.48 3.88
CA GLN A 37 -14.41 0.56 4.82
C GLN A 37 -13.92 0.58 6.27
N THR A 38 -13.05 -0.36 6.63
CA THR A 38 -12.44 -0.43 7.97
C THR A 38 -11.71 0.87 8.33
N ALA A 39 -10.96 1.44 7.38
CA ALA A 39 -10.24 2.69 7.61
C ALA A 39 -11.20 3.87 7.83
N LEU A 40 -12.28 3.96 7.05
CA LEU A 40 -13.29 5.01 7.18
C LEU A 40 -14.08 4.88 8.49
N GLU A 41 -14.46 3.68 8.89
CA GLU A 41 -15.13 3.43 10.18
C GLU A 41 -14.26 3.85 11.37
N ARG A 42 -12.96 3.46 11.32
CA ARG A 42 -12.00 3.90 12.36
C ARG A 42 -11.80 5.42 12.35
N ALA A 43 -11.70 6.03 11.16
CA ALA A 43 -11.58 7.48 11.03
C ALA A 43 -12.79 8.21 11.63
N LEU A 44 -14.00 7.75 11.31
CA LEU A 44 -15.23 8.33 11.85
C LEU A 44 -15.37 8.11 13.37
N SER A 45 -14.96 6.96 13.90
CA SER A 45 -15.01 6.68 15.33
C SER A 45 -13.99 7.49 16.14
N HIS A 46 -12.85 7.82 15.53
CA HIS A 46 -11.73 8.50 16.18
C HIS A 46 -11.48 9.91 15.62
N TRP A 47 -12.50 10.54 15.00
CA TRP A 47 -12.37 11.84 14.36
C TRP A 47 -11.79 12.93 15.29
N HIS A 48 -12.06 12.82 16.60
CA HIS A 48 -11.57 13.75 17.63
C HIS A 48 -10.03 13.68 17.83
N GLN A 49 -9.36 12.63 17.32
CA GLN A 49 -7.90 12.49 17.32
C GLN A 49 -7.25 13.13 16.11
N PHE A 50 -8.06 13.56 15.12
CA PHE A 50 -7.52 14.22 13.94
C PHE A 50 -7.11 15.66 14.23
N ASP A 51 -5.82 15.95 14.05
CA ASP A 51 -5.34 17.33 14.08
C ASP A 51 -5.67 18.01 12.73
N GLN A 52 -6.53 19.01 12.77
CA GLN A 52 -6.98 19.77 11.59
C GLN A 52 -5.85 20.53 10.86
N ARG A 53 -4.67 20.63 11.46
CA ARG A 53 -3.46 21.19 10.81
C ARG A 53 -2.78 20.21 9.87
N ARG A 54 -3.14 18.93 9.93
CA ARG A 54 -2.59 17.85 9.14
C ARG A 54 -3.45 17.54 7.92
N ASP A 55 -2.85 16.93 6.91
CA ASP A 55 -3.59 16.42 5.76
C ASP A 55 -4.44 15.20 6.19
N ILE A 56 -5.76 15.29 5.95
CA ILE A 56 -6.72 14.21 6.23
C ILE A 56 -6.36 12.92 5.49
N LEU A 57 -5.78 13.02 4.30
CA LEU A 57 -5.38 11.86 3.52
C LEU A 57 -4.24 11.12 4.21
N VAL A 58 -3.17 11.81 4.62
CA VAL A 58 -2.02 11.19 5.31
C VAL A 58 -2.49 10.48 6.59
N TRP A 59 -3.37 11.14 7.34
CA TRP A 59 -3.95 10.56 8.54
C TRP A 59 -4.80 9.32 8.24
N THR A 60 -5.66 9.37 7.21
CA THR A 60 -6.51 8.23 6.83
C THR A 60 -5.70 7.07 6.25
N LEU A 61 -4.66 7.38 5.47
CA LEU A 61 -3.71 6.37 4.98
C LEU A 61 -2.98 5.66 6.13
N SER A 62 -2.64 6.39 7.21
CA SER A 62 -2.01 5.76 8.39
C SER A 62 -2.98 4.81 9.11
N ILE A 63 -4.26 5.12 9.14
CA ILE A 63 -5.31 4.22 9.67
C ILE A 63 -5.41 2.96 8.80
N ALA A 64 -5.43 3.13 7.47
CA ALA A 64 -5.48 1.99 6.54
C ALA A 64 -4.23 1.11 6.64
N HIS A 65 -3.03 1.71 6.72
CA HIS A 65 -1.79 0.97 6.96
C HIS A 65 -1.87 0.11 8.23
N ASN A 66 -2.27 0.71 9.34
CA ASN A 66 -2.40 -0.02 10.61
C ASN A 66 -3.42 -1.16 10.50
N ALA A 67 -4.58 -0.92 9.87
CA ALA A 67 -5.61 -1.95 9.65
C ALA A 67 -5.06 -3.12 8.81
N TYR A 68 -4.34 -2.83 7.73
CA TYR A 68 -3.70 -3.83 6.88
C TYR A 68 -2.64 -4.64 7.62
N MET A 69 -1.78 -3.98 8.42
CA MET A 69 -0.75 -4.67 9.21
C MET A 69 -1.35 -5.54 10.32
N ASP A 70 -2.45 -5.10 10.95
CA ASP A 70 -3.18 -5.89 11.94
C ASP A 70 -3.78 -7.14 11.30
N ASP A 71 -4.35 -7.01 10.11
CA ASP A 71 -4.93 -8.11 9.35
C ASP A 71 -3.86 -9.15 8.97
N ARG A 72 -2.73 -8.71 8.40
CA ARG A 72 -1.58 -9.58 8.10
C ARG A 72 -1.07 -10.33 9.33
N ARG A 73 -0.98 -9.66 10.49
CA ARG A 73 -0.56 -10.31 11.74
C ARG A 73 -1.56 -11.36 12.20
N ARG A 74 -2.86 -11.12 12.02
CA ARG A 74 -3.90 -12.11 12.34
C ARG A 74 -3.77 -13.35 11.46
N HIS A 75 -3.67 -13.17 10.15
CA HIS A 75 -3.49 -14.27 9.20
C HIS A 75 -2.19 -15.06 9.47
N ALA A 76 -1.09 -14.40 9.79
CA ALA A 76 0.17 -15.08 10.12
C ALA A 76 0.13 -15.91 11.42
N ARG A 77 -0.84 -15.66 12.32
CA ARG A 77 -1.02 -16.40 13.58
C ARG A 77 -2.02 -17.55 13.47
N MET A 78 -2.84 -17.60 12.44
CA MET A 78 -3.75 -18.71 12.19
C MET A 78 -2.96 -19.85 11.54
N PRO A 79 -2.92 -21.07 12.13
CA PRO A 79 -2.32 -22.21 11.45
C PRO A 79 -3.16 -22.51 10.20
N MET A 80 -2.49 -22.61 9.08
CA MET A 80 -2.93 -22.99 7.74
C MET A 80 -4.36 -23.57 7.66
N ALA A 81 -5.34 -22.70 7.44
CA ALA A 81 -6.49 -23.03 6.62
C ALA A 81 -6.18 -22.45 5.25
N ASP A 82 -6.00 -23.32 4.28
CA ASP A 82 -5.75 -23.11 2.87
C ASP A 82 -5.74 -21.64 2.42
N SER A 83 -4.55 -21.04 2.41
CA SER A 83 -4.30 -19.84 1.63
C SER A 83 -4.30 -20.27 0.16
N ASN A 84 -5.50 -20.46 -0.36
CA ASN A 84 -5.68 -20.39 -1.79
C ASN A 84 -5.38 -18.93 -2.13
N ASP A 85 -4.14 -18.65 -2.57
CA ASP A 85 -3.82 -17.47 -3.38
C ASP A 85 -4.68 -17.59 -4.65
N ALA A 86 -5.98 -17.33 -4.46
CA ALA A 86 -6.88 -17.14 -5.56
C ALA A 86 -6.26 -16.02 -6.38
N GLN A 87 -5.80 -16.37 -7.55
CA GLN A 87 -5.50 -15.44 -8.62
C GLN A 87 -6.72 -14.52 -8.73
N ALA A 88 -6.67 -13.38 -8.02
CA ALA A 88 -7.66 -12.35 -8.16
C ALA A 88 -7.53 -11.86 -9.60
N GLU A 89 -8.45 -12.31 -10.44
CA GLU A 89 -8.64 -11.79 -11.78
C GLU A 89 -8.82 -10.28 -11.63
N ILE A 90 -7.86 -9.55 -12.15
CA ILE A 90 -7.98 -8.12 -12.28
C ILE A 90 -9.13 -7.88 -13.24
N GLU A 91 -10.31 -7.57 -12.71
CA GLU A 91 -11.38 -6.99 -13.52
C GLU A 91 -10.86 -5.67 -14.10
N THR A 92 -10.27 -5.77 -15.28
CA THR A 92 -9.97 -4.64 -16.18
C THR A 92 -11.28 -4.18 -16.80
N ARG A 93 -12.18 -3.63 -16.00
CA ARG A 93 -13.29 -2.85 -16.53
C ARG A 93 -12.73 -1.51 -16.99
N HIS A 94 -12.76 -1.29 -18.29
CA HIS A 94 -12.36 -0.11 -19.08
C HIS A 94 -10.87 -0.05 -19.45
N ALA A 95 -10.46 -0.91 -20.35
CA ALA A 95 -9.37 -0.59 -21.23
C ALA A 95 -9.79 -0.99 -22.66
N GLY A 96 -10.02 0.02 -23.47
CA GLY A 96 -9.99 -0.17 -24.91
C GLY A 96 -8.61 -0.69 -25.31
N ASP A 97 -8.57 -1.38 -26.42
CA ASP A 97 -7.41 -2.05 -27.04
C ASP A 97 -6.28 -1.07 -27.31
N THR A 98 -5.45 -0.77 -26.28
CA THR A 98 -4.25 0.05 -26.41
C THR A 98 -3.02 -0.72 -25.90
N PRO A 99 -1.83 -0.51 -26.50
CA PRO A 99 -0.57 -1.17 -26.09
C PRO A 99 -0.21 -1.00 -24.59
N ASP A 100 -0.89 -0.09 -23.90
CA ASP A 100 -0.73 0.24 -22.49
C ASP A 100 -1.30 -0.82 -21.53
N VAL A 101 -2.20 -1.70 -21.99
CA VAL A 101 -2.83 -2.73 -21.12
C VAL A 101 -1.83 -3.81 -20.74
N GLY A 102 -1.02 -4.30 -21.68
CA GLY A 102 0.02 -5.29 -21.41
C GLY A 102 1.04 -4.77 -20.39
N LEU A 103 1.54 -3.55 -20.60
CA LEU A 103 2.49 -2.92 -19.69
C LEU A 103 1.92 -2.72 -18.28
N ARG A 104 0.63 -2.38 -18.18
CA ARG A 104 -0.04 -2.23 -16.86
C ARG A 104 -0.18 -3.56 -16.14
N LEU A 105 -0.50 -4.65 -16.85
CA LEU A 105 -0.59 -5.99 -16.29
C LEU A 105 0.79 -6.47 -15.80
N ASP A 106 1.84 -6.24 -16.59
CA ASP A 106 3.21 -6.58 -16.22
C ASP A 106 3.67 -5.81 -14.98
N LEU A 107 3.36 -4.51 -14.91
CA LEU A 107 3.68 -3.68 -13.75
C LEU A 107 2.97 -4.17 -12.48
N VAL A 108 1.68 -4.50 -12.56
CA VAL A 108 0.93 -5.04 -11.42
C VAL A 108 1.47 -6.40 -11.00
N ALA A 109 1.77 -7.28 -11.95
CA ALA A 109 2.38 -8.59 -11.68
C ALA A 109 3.76 -8.44 -11.00
N ALA A 110 4.58 -7.50 -11.44
CA ALA A 110 5.86 -7.20 -10.85
C ALA A 110 5.73 -6.59 -9.44
N LEU A 111 4.77 -5.68 -9.22
CA LEU A 111 4.49 -5.11 -7.91
C LEU A 111 4.01 -6.16 -6.91
N LYS A 112 3.21 -7.14 -7.32
CA LYS A 112 2.77 -8.26 -6.48
C LYS A 112 3.96 -9.08 -5.93
N GLN A 113 5.03 -9.22 -6.70
CA GLN A 113 6.22 -9.98 -6.30
C GLN A 113 7.13 -9.22 -5.34
N LEU A 114 6.97 -7.89 -5.20
CA LEU A 114 7.77 -7.13 -4.23
C LEU A 114 7.33 -7.43 -2.79
N PRO A 115 8.29 -7.57 -1.85
CA PRO A 115 7.98 -7.55 -0.42
C PRO A 115 7.19 -6.30 -0.06
N VAL A 116 6.18 -6.43 0.82
CA VAL A 116 5.31 -5.31 1.20
C VAL A 116 6.10 -4.13 1.76
N GLU A 117 7.18 -4.40 2.49
CA GLU A 117 8.06 -3.40 3.09
C GLU A 117 8.80 -2.53 2.04
N GLN A 118 8.92 -3.01 0.81
CA GLN A 118 9.49 -2.26 -0.32
C GLN A 118 8.40 -1.66 -1.19
N ARG A 119 7.31 -2.41 -1.40
CA ARG A 119 6.19 -2.02 -2.25
C ARG A 119 5.42 -0.83 -1.66
N GLU A 120 5.05 -0.91 -0.40
CA GLU A 120 4.20 0.10 0.23
C GLU A 120 4.81 1.50 0.24
N PRO A 121 6.06 1.74 0.71
CA PRO A 121 6.65 3.07 0.63
C PRO A 121 6.84 3.56 -0.80
N LEU A 122 7.09 2.64 -1.75
CA LEU A 122 7.15 2.99 -3.17
C LEU A 122 5.80 3.53 -3.66
N LEU A 123 4.69 2.86 -3.34
CA LEU A 123 3.33 3.29 -3.70
C LEU A 123 2.95 4.61 -3.03
N LEU A 124 3.22 4.78 -1.74
CA LEU A 124 2.93 6.01 -1.01
C LEU A 124 3.62 7.23 -1.64
N VAL A 125 4.88 7.09 -2.01
CA VAL A 125 5.62 8.21 -2.62
C VAL A 125 5.25 8.41 -4.09
N THR A 126 5.03 7.36 -4.88
CA THR A 126 4.79 7.50 -6.33
C THR A 126 3.34 7.74 -6.69
N LEU A 127 2.38 7.07 -6.05
CA LEU A 127 0.95 7.22 -6.34
C LEU A 127 0.29 8.29 -5.47
N GLU A 128 0.63 8.32 -4.18
CA GLU A 128 0.00 9.25 -3.24
C GLU A 128 0.79 10.54 -3.06
N GLN A 129 1.97 10.65 -3.70
CA GLN A 129 2.80 11.85 -3.72
C GLN A 129 3.23 12.31 -2.32
N LEU A 130 3.37 11.36 -1.37
CA LEU A 130 3.87 11.68 -0.04
C LEU A 130 5.37 12.00 -0.10
N SER A 131 5.81 12.95 0.71
CA SER A 131 7.23 13.14 0.99
C SER A 131 7.81 11.94 1.75
N TYR A 132 9.11 11.77 1.71
CA TYR A 132 9.78 10.70 2.50
C TYR A 132 9.56 10.86 4.00
N ALA A 133 9.41 12.09 4.49
CA ALA A 133 9.14 12.37 5.90
C ALA A 133 7.71 11.92 6.28
N GLU A 134 6.69 12.26 5.49
CA GLU A 134 5.31 11.82 5.71
C GLU A 134 5.19 10.30 5.61
N CYS A 135 5.86 9.69 4.64
CA CYS A 135 5.91 8.24 4.50
C CYS A 135 6.57 7.57 5.72
N ALA A 136 7.65 8.14 6.25
CA ALA A 136 8.34 7.65 7.43
C ALA A 136 7.45 7.73 8.69
N GLU A 137 6.74 8.84 8.85
CA GLU A 137 5.79 9.04 9.95
C GLU A 137 4.63 8.04 9.84
N LEU A 138 4.03 7.89 8.65
CA LEU A 138 2.93 6.96 8.38
C LEU A 138 3.32 5.51 8.69
N LEU A 139 4.48 5.06 8.18
CA LEU A 139 4.98 3.70 8.34
C LEU A 139 5.66 3.45 9.70
N ARG A 140 5.86 4.50 10.51
CA ARG A 140 6.57 4.47 11.81
C ARG A 140 7.98 3.89 11.71
N VAL A 141 8.74 4.32 10.70
CA VAL A 141 10.13 3.92 10.49
C VAL A 141 11.00 5.16 10.22
N PRO A 142 12.32 5.09 10.47
CA PRO A 142 13.21 6.20 10.13
C PRO A 142 13.17 6.55 8.63
N VAL A 143 13.36 7.83 8.28
CA VAL A 143 13.39 8.32 6.88
C VAL A 143 14.44 7.58 6.04
N GLY A 144 15.61 7.30 6.61
CA GLY A 144 16.66 6.51 5.94
C GLY A 144 16.20 5.08 5.59
N THR A 145 15.32 4.50 6.42
CA THR A 145 14.69 3.19 6.14
C THR A 145 13.73 3.30 4.97
N VAL A 146 12.92 4.35 4.89
CA VAL A 146 12.03 4.61 3.73
C VAL A 146 12.86 4.73 2.45
N MET A 147 13.91 5.56 2.47
CA MET A 147 14.79 5.76 1.31
C MET A 147 15.42 4.45 0.82
N SER A 148 15.96 3.64 1.75
CA SER A 148 16.58 2.36 1.41
C SER A 148 15.56 1.33 0.89
N ARG A 149 14.35 1.30 1.46
CA ARG A 149 13.26 0.42 0.99
C ARG A 149 12.80 0.80 -0.41
N ILE A 150 12.60 2.09 -0.69
CA ILE A 150 12.24 2.59 -2.02
C ILE A 150 13.35 2.29 -3.05
N SER A 151 14.60 2.53 -2.69
CA SER A 151 15.74 2.23 -3.58
C SER A 151 15.77 0.75 -3.97
N ARG A 152 15.69 -0.15 -2.98
CA ARG A 152 15.64 -1.61 -3.23
C ARG A 152 14.41 -2.01 -4.01
N GLY A 153 13.24 -1.45 -3.70
CA GLY A 153 11.99 -1.70 -4.41
C GLY A 153 12.09 -1.31 -5.89
N ARG A 154 12.69 -0.15 -6.21
CA ARG A 154 12.90 0.28 -7.60
C ARG A 154 13.85 -0.64 -8.37
N VAL A 155 14.92 -1.09 -7.74
CA VAL A 155 15.87 -2.03 -8.37
C VAL A 155 15.20 -3.37 -8.64
N ALA A 156 14.48 -3.92 -7.65
CA ALA A 156 13.76 -5.18 -7.79
C ALA A 156 12.65 -5.09 -8.85
N LEU A 157 11.86 -4.00 -8.84
CA LEU A 157 10.80 -3.77 -9.82
C LEU A 157 11.35 -3.71 -11.24
N ARG A 158 12.45 -3.00 -11.46
CA ARG A 158 13.10 -2.93 -12.77
C ARG A 158 13.57 -4.31 -13.21
N ALA A 159 14.22 -5.09 -12.33
CA ALA A 159 14.66 -6.44 -12.65
C ALA A 159 13.50 -7.37 -13.05
N LEU A 160 12.36 -7.25 -12.37
CA LEU A 160 11.15 -8.02 -12.70
C LEU A 160 10.57 -7.61 -14.06
N LEU A 161 10.51 -6.31 -14.37
CA LEU A 161 10.00 -5.80 -15.65
C LEU A 161 10.95 -6.14 -16.82
N ASP A 162 12.27 -6.18 -16.57
CA ASP A 162 13.28 -6.57 -17.58
C ASP A 162 13.34 -8.11 -17.78
N GLY A 163 12.47 -8.89 -17.12
CA GLY A 163 12.49 -10.36 -17.17
C GLY A 163 13.68 -10.99 -16.45
N ARG A 164 14.41 -10.23 -15.64
CA ARG A 164 15.50 -10.71 -14.80
C ARG A 164 14.96 -11.02 -13.41
N ALA A 165 15.10 -12.27 -12.97
CA ALA A 165 14.76 -12.62 -11.58
C ALA A 165 15.54 -11.70 -10.62
N PRO A 166 14.89 -11.10 -9.58
CA PRO A 166 15.60 -10.28 -8.61
C PRO A 166 16.67 -11.12 -7.93
N ALA A 167 17.92 -10.67 -7.98
CA ALA A 167 18.99 -11.29 -7.22
C ALA A 167 18.57 -11.31 -5.74
N SER A 168 18.43 -12.51 -5.17
CA SER A 168 18.07 -12.72 -3.77
C SER A 168 18.94 -11.85 -2.87
N ALA A 169 18.33 -11.06 -2.02
CA ALA A 169 18.98 -10.17 -1.04
C ALA A 169 19.79 -10.95 0.05
N ALA A 170 20.06 -12.24 -0.17
CA ALA A 170 20.69 -13.14 0.79
C ALA A 170 22.22 -13.18 0.72
N GLN A 171 22.89 -12.38 -0.12
CA GLN A 171 24.36 -12.51 -0.30
C GLN A 171 25.21 -11.32 0.12
N THR A 172 24.69 -10.32 0.84
CA THR A 172 25.53 -9.15 1.20
C THR A 172 26.02 -9.14 2.68
N LEU A 173 25.91 -10.25 3.42
CA LEU A 173 26.41 -10.35 4.80
C LEU A 173 27.55 -11.36 5.00
N ARG A 174 28.32 -11.66 3.99
CA ARG A 174 29.57 -12.42 4.13
C ARG A 174 30.71 -11.73 3.43
N ARG A 175 31.25 -10.67 3.99
CA ARG A 175 32.65 -10.28 3.85
C ARG A 175 32.98 -9.05 4.70
N VAL A 176 33.13 -9.24 6.01
CA VAL A 176 34.10 -8.49 6.81
C VAL A 176 34.61 -9.49 7.86
N VAL A 177 35.70 -10.08 7.58
CA VAL A 177 36.73 -10.54 8.52
C VAL A 177 38.03 -9.99 8.02
#